data_ae4bbceecbf3ba77796dd9b6902e40e9
#
_entry.id   ae4bbceecbf3ba77796dd9b6902e40e9
#
_cell.length_a   1.000
_cell.length_b   1.000
_cell.length_c   1.000
_cell.angle_alpha   90.00
_cell.angle_beta   90.00
_cell.angle_gamma   90.00
#
_symmetry.space_group_name_H-M   'P 1'
#
loop_
_entity.id
_entity.type
_entity.pdbx_description
1 polymer ?
#
loop_
_entity_poly.entity_id
_entity_poly.type
_entity_poly.pdbx_seq_one_letter_code
_entity_poly.pdbx_strand_id
1 'polypeptide(L)'
;MAGRQLSGLDVAFLCLEAESTPMHMGAVVIFTPGRPVDPGEIAKLLAERATRIPRLRQRVSPGFFPPGAANWTDDPLFDPHEHIDTHELGEFYEEDPLAAHAAEWMEEPLDLHRPLWRAHVVTGLPDNRFALLLKLHHALTDGAGAFAVAAGLLDELPITKALVNAPEPRARPRSPIAMLKETLSDGRQTAGIATSILRAARPYPVSPLSAPSSASRRLGFVRLEEAELRQIRGAHGGTTNDVILAVLSGALRQWMINRGQRVERRPLRALIPVSMRAREGVGANRLSGYLCDLPVHLDDPVQRLREVRHEMNRNKATGPHTGAGAVPVLAERIPAPLHRLATRAAGQASGLLFDMVVTNVPLPKLELTLDGAPLREVYPLVPLAPRNALGIAAAVFHGGVHIGLQVNGAAVPDTGSLRDAVLKSAAALYERSV
;
A
#
# COMPACT_ATOMS: atom_id res chain seq x y z
N MET A 1 0.60 -27.02 17.52
CA MET A 1 -0.36 -25.99 17.97
C MET A 1 -1.26 -25.65 16.80
N ALA A 2 -2.58 -25.49 17.00
CA ALA A 2 -3.48 -25.13 15.91
C ALA A 2 -3.12 -23.69 15.46
N GLY A 3 -2.71 -23.54 14.21
CA GLY A 3 -2.39 -22.24 13.63
C GLY A 3 -3.64 -21.35 13.53
N ARG A 4 -3.44 -20.03 13.47
CA ARG A 4 -4.53 -19.07 13.26
C ARG A 4 -5.00 -19.13 11.80
N GLN A 5 -6.30 -19.31 11.58
CA GLN A 5 -6.86 -19.29 10.23
C GLN A 5 -6.69 -17.90 9.57
N LEU A 6 -6.36 -17.88 8.28
CA LEU A 6 -6.31 -16.67 7.47
C LEU A 6 -7.73 -16.10 7.31
N SER A 7 -7.81 -14.76 7.23
CA SER A 7 -9.05 -14.09 6.84
C SER A 7 -9.37 -14.34 5.36
N GLY A 8 -10.62 -14.11 4.96
CA GLY A 8 -11.00 -14.19 3.55
C GLY A 8 -10.22 -13.22 2.67
N LEU A 9 -9.90 -12.05 3.19
CA LEU A 9 -9.10 -11.05 2.48
C LEU A 9 -7.63 -11.48 2.35
N ASP A 10 -7.03 -12.09 3.39
CA ASP A 10 -5.67 -12.63 3.31
C ASP A 10 -5.58 -13.71 2.22
N VAL A 11 -6.56 -14.61 2.19
CA VAL A 11 -6.67 -15.66 1.14
C VAL A 11 -6.84 -15.02 -0.24
N ALA A 12 -7.63 -13.94 -0.36
CA ALA A 12 -7.81 -13.23 -1.62
C ALA A 12 -6.48 -12.66 -2.14
N PHE A 13 -5.65 -12.05 -1.31
CA PHE A 13 -4.33 -11.56 -1.71
C PHE A 13 -3.40 -12.69 -2.17
N LEU A 14 -3.39 -13.82 -1.47
CA LEU A 14 -2.63 -15.01 -1.90
C LEU A 14 -3.16 -15.58 -3.24
N CYS A 15 -4.46 -15.48 -3.51
CA CYS A 15 -5.04 -15.94 -4.78
C CYS A 15 -4.76 -14.98 -5.96
N LEU A 16 -4.51 -13.70 -5.67
CA LEU A 16 -4.10 -12.68 -6.66
C LEU A 16 -2.60 -12.73 -6.96
N GLU A 17 -1.82 -13.28 -6.05
CA GLU A 17 -0.37 -13.40 -6.21
C GLU A 17 -0.02 -14.14 -7.50
N ALA A 18 0.81 -13.53 -8.32
CA ALA A 18 1.39 -14.11 -9.51
C ALA A 18 2.72 -13.40 -9.81
N GLU A 19 3.59 -14.04 -10.58
CA GLU A 19 4.86 -13.45 -11.00
C GLU A 19 4.70 -12.06 -11.64
N SER A 20 3.67 -11.86 -12.45
CA SER A 20 3.35 -10.57 -13.07
C SER A 20 2.59 -9.59 -12.15
N THR A 21 2.09 -10.05 -11.03
CA THR A 21 1.29 -9.27 -10.07
C THR A 21 1.66 -9.63 -8.63
N PRO A 22 2.90 -9.35 -8.20
CA PRO A 22 3.28 -9.60 -6.82
C PRO A 22 2.45 -8.73 -5.86
N MET A 23 1.86 -9.36 -4.85
CA MET A 23 0.97 -8.73 -3.87
C MET A 23 1.71 -8.31 -2.61
N HIS A 24 2.96 -7.93 -2.72
CA HIS A 24 3.71 -7.35 -1.63
C HIS A 24 3.64 -5.82 -1.65
N MET A 25 3.46 -5.25 -0.48
CA MET A 25 3.66 -3.84 -0.20
C MET A 25 5.07 -3.62 0.34
N GLY A 26 5.54 -2.40 0.33
CA GLY A 26 6.85 -2.07 0.86
C GLY A 26 6.96 -0.65 1.38
N ALA A 27 8.15 -0.34 1.82
CA ALA A 27 8.57 1.02 2.12
C ALA A 27 10.08 1.14 1.91
N VAL A 28 10.51 2.28 1.41
CA VAL A 28 11.90 2.73 1.46
C VAL A 28 11.99 3.78 2.55
N VAL A 29 12.77 3.50 3.59
CA VAL A 29 12.94 4.41 4.72
C VAL A 29 14.40 4.82 4.82
N ILE A 30 14.66 6.12 4.98
CA ILE A 30 16.01 6.69 4.92
C ILE A 30 16.41 7.25 6.28
N PHE A 31 17.57 6.83 6.73
CA PHE A 31 18.18 7.23 8.00
C PHE A 31 19.38 8.15 7.77
N THR A 32 19.60 9.07 8.71
CA THR A 32 20.74 9.98 8.70
C THR A 32 21.57 9.74 9.97
N PRO A 33 22.55 8.86 9.93
CA PRO A 33 23.37 8.56 11.10
C PRO A 33 24.37 9.67 11.38
N GLY A 34 24.76 9.82 12.65
CA GLY A 34 25.82 10.75 13.06
C GLY A 34 27.24 10.23 12.79
N ARG A 35 27.39 8.97 12.38
CA ARG A 35 28.66 8.28 12.05
C ARG A 35 28.40 7.26 10.94
N PRO A 36 29.45 6.84 10.20
CA PRO A 36 29.31 5.74 9.25
C PRO A 36 28.75 4.49 9.94
N VAL A 37 27.87 3.77 9.29
CA VAL A 37 27.27 2.52 9.78
C VAL A 37 27.85 1.32 9.05
N ASP A 38 28.00 0.22 9.80
CA ASP A 38 28.28 -1.09 9.20
C ASP A 38 26.95 -1.75 8.82
N PRO A 39 26.68 -2.01 7.52
CA PRO A 39 25.44 -2.64 7.10
C PRO A 39 25.26 -4.04 7.70
N GLY A 40 26.34 -4.76 7.98
CA GLY A 40 26.29 -6.08 8.61
C GLY A 40 25.82 -6.02 10.06
N GLU A 41 26.23 -5.00 10.82
CA GLU A 41 25.75 -4.81 12.21
C GLU A 41 24.26 -4.40 12.22
N ILE A 42 23.84 -3.56 11.28
CA ILE A 42 22.42 -3.24 11.13
C ILE A 42 21.61 -4.49 10.78
N ALA A 43 22.08 -5.33 9.85
CA ALA A 43 21.42 -6.57 9.49
C ALA A 43 21.30 -7.54 10.67
N LYS A 44 22.33 -7.71 11.47
CA LYS A 44 22.29 -8.53 12.71
C LYS A 44 21.27 -8.00 13.70
N LEU A 45 21.25 -6.69 13.92
CA LEU A 45 20.28 -6.03 14.82
C LEU A 45 18.84 -6.27 14.35
N LEU A 46 18.57 -6.13 13.05
CA LEU A 46 17.27 -6.40 12.46
C LEU A 46 16.87 -7.87 12.61
N ALA A 47 17.81 -8.81 12.38
CA ALA A 47 17.60 -10.24 12.56
C ALA A 47 17.20 -10.58 14.00
N GLU A 48 17.93 -10.05 14.99
CA GLU A 48 17.60 -10.23 16.40
C GLU A 48 16.18 -9.71 16.72
N ARG A 49 15.84 -8.52 16.23
CA ARG A 49 14.51 -7.92 16.46
C ARG A 49 13.39 -8.69 15.76
N ALA A 50 13.63 -9.17 14.56
CA ALA A 50 12.65 -9.98 13.81
C ALA A 50 12.22 -11.24 14.57
N THR A 51 13.14 -11.88 15.33
CA THR A 51 12.80 -13.05 16.17
C THR A 51 11.77 -12.74 17.25
N ARG A 52 11.68 -11.49 17.69
CA ARG A 52 10.77 -11.03 18.76
C ARG A 52 9.37 -10.70 18.22
N ILE A 53 9.21 -10.57 16.90
CA ILE A 53 7.93 -10.24 16.25
C ILE A 53 7.26 -11.55 15.79
N PRO A 54 6.22 -12.05 16.48
CA PRO A 54 5.63 -13.35 16.17
C PRO A 54 5.19 -13.48 14.71
N ARG A 55 4.67 -12.40 14.13
CA ARG A 55 4.16 -12.38 12.75
C ARG A 55 5.26 -12.61 11.71
N LEU A 56 6.48 -12.20 11.98
CA LEU A 56 7.63 -12.39 11.08
C LEU A 56 8.20 -13.81 11.09
N ARG A 57 7.77 -14.66 12.04
CA ARG A 57 8.17 -16.07 12.12
C ARG A 57 7.14 -17.02 11.52
N GLN A 58 5.98 -16.47 11.10
CA GLN A 58 4.86 -17.28 10.63
C GLN A 58 4.86 -17.39 9.12
N ARG A 59 4.56 -18.59 8.65
CA ARG A 59 4.30 -18.90 7.24
C ARG A 59 2.87 -19.37 7.03
N VAL A 60 2.44 -19.35 5.78
CA VAL A 60 1.14 -19.90 5.38
C VAL A 60 1.25 -21.41 5.26
N SER A 61 0.33 -22.13 5.88
CA SER A 61 0.21 -23.57 5.74
C SER A 61 -1.22 -23.96 5.34
N PRO A 62 -1.41 -25.06 4.58
CA PRO A 62 -2.74 -25.54 4.27
C PRO A 62 -3.54 -25.84 5.53
N GLY A 63 -4.80 -25.41 5.57
CA GLY A 63 -5.75 -25.74 6.64
C GLY A 63 -6.41 -27.09 6.37
N PHE A 64 -6.72 -27.82 7.45
CA PHE A 64 -7.37 -29.11 7.33
C PHE A 64 -8.87 -28.97 6.99
N PHE A 65 -9.54 -27.96 7.53
CA PHE A 65 -10.96 -27.71 7.29
C PHE A 65 -11.32 -26.25 7.50
N PRO A 66 -12.20 -25.65 6.66
CA PRO A 66 -12.79 -26.23 5.43
C PRO A 66 -11.75 -26.38 4.30
N PRO A 67 -12.04 -27.23 3.27
CA PRO A 67 -11.15 -27.38 2.11
C PRO A 67 -10.81 -26.02 1.48
N GLY A 68 -9.52 -25.78 1.22
CA GLY A 68 -9.03 -24.47 0.73
C GLY A 68 -8.76 -23.44 1.82
N ALA A 69 -9.01 -23.74 3.09
CA ALA A 69 -8.57 -22.91 4.20
C ALA A 69 -7.03 -22.90 4.30
N ALA A 70 -6.49 -21.83 4.85
CA ALA A 70 -5.08 -21.69 5.15
C ALA A 70 -4.91 -21.14 6.57
N ASN A 71 -3.78 -21.48 7.19
CA ASN A 71 -3.46 -21.05 8.55
C ASN A 71 -2.08 -20.40 8.61
N TRP A 72 -1.93 -19.46 9.51
CA TRP A 72 -0.64 -18.97 9.95
C TRP A 72 -0.06 -19.95 10.97
N THR A 73 1.13 -20.47 10.70
CA THR A 73 1.86 -21.39 11.58
C THR A 73 3.29 -20.92 11.72
N ASP A 74 3.88 -21.10 12.90
CA ASP A 74 5.30 -20.82 13.06
C ASP A 74 6.11 -21.69 12.10
N ASP A 75 7.08 -21.08 11.45
CA ASP A 75 8.01 -21.80 10.58
C ASP A 75 9.09 -22.48 11.44
N PRO A 76 9.18 -23.82 11.43
CA PRO A 76 10.19 -24.52 12.24
C PRO A 76 11.62 -24.32 11.72
N LEU A 77 11.78 -23.82 10.50
CA LEU A 77 13.06 -23.56 9.86
C LEU A 77 13.34 -22.06 9.74
N PHE A 78 12.65 -21.23 10.53
CA PHE A 78 12.82 -19.78 10.47
C PHE A 78 14.25 -19.37 10.88
N ASP A 79 14.98 -18.84 9.92
CA ASP A 79 16.22 -18.11 10.15
C ASP A 79 16.04 -16.65 9.71
N PRO A 80 16.10 -15.67 10.64
CA PRO A 80 15.92 -14.27 10.28
C PRO A 80 17.00 -13.74 9.34
N HIS A 81 18.20 -14.33 9.34
CA HIS A 81 19.29 -13.93 8.45
C HIS A 81 19.00 -14.20 6.97
N GLU A 82 18.18 -15.20 6.66
CA GLU A 82 17.75 -15.49 5.29
C GLU A 82 16.74 -14.48 4.73
N HIS A 83 16.22 -13.60 5.59
CA HIS A 83 15.24 -12.56 5.24
C HIS A 83 15.85 -11.16 5.14
N ILE A 84 17.15 -11.02 5.43
CA ILE A 84 17.80 -9.71 5.51
C ILE A 84 19.07 -9.71 4.67
N ASP A 85 19.10 -8.85 3.68
CA ASP A 85 20.25 -8.67 2.80
C ASP A 85 20.86 -7.28 3.01
N THR A 86 22.11 -7.12 2.55
CA THR A 86 22.81 -5.83 2.53
C THR A 86 23.31 -5.52 1.13
N HIS A 87 23.33 -4.26 0.75
CA HIS A 87 23.84 -3.79 -0.52
C HIS A 87 24.52 -2.44 -0.36
N GLU A 88 25.61 -2.23 -1.04
CA GLU A 88 26.27 -0.93 -1.15
C GLU A 88 26.07 -0.40 -2.56
N LEU A 89 25.42 0.77 -2.68
CA LEU A 89 25.26 1.43 -3.96
C LEU A 89 26.63 1.87 -4.48
N GLY A 90 26.97 1.49 -5.70
CA GLY A 90 28.23 1.86 -6.36
C GLY A 90 28.19 3.28 -6.96
N GLU A 91 29.18 3.60 -7.84
CA GLU A 91 29.15 4.84 -8.64
C GLU A 91 27.97 4.83 -9.61
N PHE A 92 27.26 5.97 -9.70
CA PHE A 92 25.94 6.03 -10.30
C PHE A 92 25.95 6.57 -11.71
N TYR A 93 25.21 5.87 -12.60
CA TYR A 93 24.84 6.34 -13.93
C TYR A 93 23.36 6.70 -14.03
N GLU A 94 22.57 6.48 -12.96
CA GLU A 94 21.13 6.71 -12.93
C GLU A 94 20.76 7.97 -12.16
N GLU A 95 19.67 8.62 -12.53
CA GLU A 95 19.18 9.86 -11.90
C GLU A 95 18.79 9.65 -10.43
N ASP A 96 18.24 8.45 -10.11
CA ASP A 96 17.87 8.05 -8.74
C ASP A 96 18.28 6.58 -8.52
N PRO A 97 19.51 6.33 -8.10
CA PRO A 97 20.05 4.96 -7.95
C PRO A 97 19.32 4.16 -6.88
N LEU A 98 18.87 4.81 -5.80
CA LEU A 98 18.11 4.13 -4.76
C LEU A 98 16.74 3.67 -5.30
N ALA A 99 16.06 4.49 -6.10
CA ALA A 99 14.79 4.13 -6.70
C ALA A 99 14.94 2.99 -7.71
N ALA A 100 16.01 3.00 -8.51
CA ALA A 100 16.34 1.94 -9.47
C ALA A 100 16.60 0.60 -8.76
N HIS A 101 17.52 0.60 -7.79
CA HIS A 101 17.84 -0.58 -7.00
C HIS A 101 16.62 -1.13 -6.23
N ALA A 102 15.86 -0.23 -5.60
CA ALA A 102 14.64 -0.63 -4.90
C ALA A 102 13.58 -1.20 -5.86
N ALA A 103 13.50 -0.72 -7.10
CA ALA A 103 12.59 -1.25 -8.11
C ALA A 103 12.95 -2.69 -8.49
N GLU A 104 14.21 -2.97 -8.78
CA GLU A 104 14.73 -4.33 -9.07
C GLU A 104 14.45 -5.27 -7.90
N TRP A 105 14.75 -4.84 -6.67
CA TRP A 105 14.49 -5.62 -5.48
C TRP A 105 12.99 -5.88 -5.25
N MET A 106 12.12 -4.93 -5.60
CA MET A 106 10.65 -5.10 -5.53
C MET A 106 10.09 -6.01 -6.65
N GLU A 107 10.80 -6.27 -7.72
CA GLU A 107 10.40 -7.24 -8.75
C GLU A 107 10.50 -8.69 -8.26
N GLU A 108 11.45 -8.97 -7.36
CA GLU A 108 11.65 -10.31 -6.81
C GLU A 108 10.43 -10.75 -5.99
N PRO A 109 9.80 -11.89 -6.30
CA PRO A 109 8.68 -12.41 -5.52
C PRO A 109 9.13 -12.90 -4.14
N LEU A 110 8.18 -12.90 -3.19
CA LEU A 110 8.37 -13.56 -1.91
C LEU A 110 8.08 -15.06 -2.05
N ASP A 111 8.89 -15.90 -1.39
CA ASP A 111 8.61 -17.34 -1.30
C ASP A 111 7.40 -17.57 -0.39
N LEU A 112 6.29 -18.06 -0.98
CA LEU A 112 5.04 -18.32 -0.26
C LEU A 112 5.13 -19.48 0.74
N HIS A 113 6.21 -20.28 0.71
CA HIS A 113 6.45 -21.38 1.66
C HIS A 113 7.23 -20.95 2.90
N ARG A 114 7.71 -19.70 2.91
CA ARG A 114 8.49 -19.09 4.00
C ARG A 114 7.68 -17.96 4.66
N PRO A 115 8.17 -17.35 5.76
CA PRO A 115 7.60 -16.10 6.27
C PRO A 115 7.61 -15.00 5.22
N LEU A 116 6.47 -14.34 5.01
CA LEU A 116 6.17 -13.51 3.85
C LEU A 116 6.72 -12.08 3.97
N TRP A 117 8.02 -11.94 4.22
CA TRP A 117 8.69 -10.65 4.33
C TRP A 117 10.18 -10.74 3.95
N ARG A 118 10.75 -9.62 3.57
CA ARG A 118 12.19 -9.41 3.44
C ARG A 118 12.56 -7.98 3.81
N ALA A 119 13.78 -7.77 4.27
CA ALA A 119 14.39 -6.48 4.54
C ALA A 119 15.72 -6.37 3.79
N HIS A 120 16.11 -5.14 3.40
CA HIS A 120 17.32 -4.90 2.65
C HIS A 120 17.97 -3.60 3.14
N VAL A 121 19.17 -3.69 3.66
CA VAL A 121 19.94 -2.53 4.12
C VAL A 121 20.80 -2.03 2.99
N VAL A 122 20.56 -0.79 2.56
CA VAL A 122 21.26 -0.18 1.43
C VAL A 122 22.12 0.98 1.94
N THR A 123 23.42 0.89 1.72
CA THR A 123 24.42 1.93 2.04
C THR A 123 24.93 2.61 0.78
N GLY A 124 25.89 3.53 0.89
CA GLY A 124 26.42 4.27 -0.25
C GLY A 124 25.59 5.47 -0.68
N LEU A 125 24.56 5.87 0.10
CA LEU A 125 23.83 7.11 -0.16
C LEU A 125 24.68 8.34 0.24
N PRO A 126 24.42 9.51 -0.39
CA PRO A 126 25.08 10.77 -0.01
C PRO A 126 24.96 11.07 1.50
N ASP A 127 25.90 11.80 2.07
CA ASP A 127 25.93 12.24 3.47
C ASP A 127 25.94 11.08 4.47
N ASN A 128 26.56 9.94 4.13
CA ASN A 128 26.58 8.71 4.91
C ASN A 128 25.18 8.17 5.27
N ARG A 129 24.13 8.62 4.60
CA ARG A 129 22.79 8.08 4.79
C ARG A 129 22.73 6.62 4.36
N PHE A 130 21.79 5.90 4.94
CA PHE A 130 21.45 4.56 4.50
C PHE A 130 19.94 4.39 4.42
N ALA A 131 19.51 3.44 3.61
CA ALA A 131 18.11 3.09 3.48
C ALA A 131 17.85 1.67 4.01
N LEU A 132 16.67 1.48 4.59
CA LEU A 132 16.10 0.18 4.86
C LEU A 132 14.89 0.01 3.94
N LEU A 133 14.97 -0.99 3.04
CA LEU A 133 13.85 -1.41 2.22
C LEU A 133 13.12 -2.53 2.96
N LEU A 134 11.80 -2.41 3.08
CA LEU A 134 10.95 -3.43 3.65
C LEU A 134 9.97 -3.93 2.60
N LYS A 135 9.80 -5.23 2.50
CA LYS A 135 8.84 -5.91 1.63
C LYS A 135 8.03 -6.90 2.45
N LEU A 136 6.71 -6.74 2.43
CA LEU A 136 5.75 -7.54 3.18
C LEU A 136 4.62 -7.96 2.24
N HIS A 137 4.26 -9.24 2.22
CA HIS A 137 3.08 -9.67 1.49
C HIS A 137 1.80 -9.10 2.12
N HIS A 138 0.85 -8.66 1.31
CA HIS A 138 -0.37 -8.00 1.79
C HIS A 138 -1.28 -8.94 2.62
N ALA A 139 -1.14 -10.26 2.47
CA ALA A 139 -1.79 -11.24 3.34
C ALA A 139 -1.22 -11.22 4.77
N LEU A 140 0.05 -10.85 4.96
CA LEU A 140 0.67 -10.81 6.28
C LEU A 140 0.01 -9.76 7.17
N THR A 141 -0.30 -8.59 6.62
CA THR A 141 -0.88 -7.45 7.35
C THR A 141 -1.40 -6.37 6.40
N ASP A 142 -2.26 -5.47 6.90
CA ASP A 142 -2.62 -4.23 6.23
C ASP A 142 -1.58 -3.12 6.48
N GLY A 143 -1.77 -1.94 5.86
CA GLY A 143 -0.83 -0.83 5.98
C GLY A 143 -0.55 -0.38 7.42
N ALA A 144 -1.54 -0.42 8.32
CA ALA A 144 -1.35 -0.07 9.74
C ALA A 144 -0.55 -1.14 10.47
N GLY A 145 -0.78 -2.42 10.16
CA GLY A 145 0.00 -3.51 10.71
C GLY A 145 1.41 -3.58 10.13
N ALA A 146 1.60 -3.18 8.86
CA ALA A 146 2.93 -3.04 8.26
C ALA A 146 3.76 -2.00 9.02
N PHE A 147 3.15 -0.86 9.39
CA PHE A 147 3.81 0.11 10.26
C PHE A 147 4.17 -0.51 11.62
N ALA A 148 3.28 -1.28 12.25
CA ALA A 148 3.57 -1.91 13.54
C ALA A 148 4.74 -2.90 13.44
N VAL A 149 4.81 -3.69 12.36
CA VAL A 149 5.94 -4.59 12.07
C VAL A 149 7.23 -3.79 11.86
N ALA A 150 7.20 -2.75 11.00
CA ALA A 150 8.35 -1.90 10.75
C ALA A 150 8.85 -1.22 12.03
N ALA A 151 7.93 -0.66 12.83
CA ALA A 151 8.27 -0.04 14.12
C ALA A 151 8.87 -1.02 15.12
N GLY A 152 8.52 -2.31 15.05
CA GLY A 152 9.13 -3.36 15.88
C GLY A 152 10.57 -3.71 15.48
N LEU A 153 10.97 -3.38 14.25
CA LEU A 153 12.36 -3.52 13.77
C LEU A 153 13.23 -2.31 14.12
N LEU A 154 12.62 -1.17 14.46
CA LEU A 154 13.32 0.06 14.87
C LEU A 154 13.69 0.04 16.36
N ASP A 155 14.39 1.07 16.82
CA ASP A 155 14.77 1.19 18.23
C ASP A 155 13.53 1.26 19.12
N GLU A 156 13.63 0.59 20.26
CA GLU A 156 12.49 0.37 21.13
C GLU A 156 11.96 1.68 21.73
N LEU A 157 10.71 1.98 21.45
CA LEU A 157 9.94 2.99 22.14
C LEU A 157 8.79 2.31 22.92
N PRO A 158 8.33 2.85 24.07
CA PRO A 158 7.22 2.27 24.82
C PRO A 158 5.97 2.01 23.98
N ILE A 159 5.68 2.92 23.03
CA ILE A 159 4.53 2.82 22.14
C ILE A 159 4.71 1.73 21.05
N THR A 160 5.93 1.53 20.54
CA THR A 160 6.21 0.49 19.56
C THR A 160 6.07 -0.89 20.17
N LYS A 161 6.51 -1.09 21.42
CA LYS A 161 6.25 -2.32 22.18
C LYS A 161 4.75 -2.60 22.33
N ALA A 162 3.94 -1.60 22.62
CA ALA A 162 2.49 -1.76 22.73
C ALA A 162 1.84 -2.16 21.40
N LEU A 163 2.33 -1.62 20.28
CA LEU A 163 1.83 -1.95 18.93
C LEU A 163 2.17 -3.39 18.51
N VAL A 164 3.42 -3.82 18.78
CA VAL A 164 3.88 -5.18 18.45
C VAL A 164 3.20 -6.23 19.33
N ASN A 165 2.99 -5.92 20.63
CA ASN A 165 2.41 -6.84 21.60
C ASN A 165 0.89 -6.72 21.72
N ALA A 166 0.23 -5.90 20.89
CA ALA A 166 -1.22 -5.81 20.89
C ALA A 166 -1.83 -7.19 20.66
N PRO A 167 -2.70 -7.69 21.57
CA PRO A 167 -3.26 -9.03 21.43
C PRO A 167 -4.10 -9.08 20.15
N GLU A 168 -3.71 -9.96 19.24
CA GLU A 168 -4.54 -10.24 18.07
C GLU A 168 -5.85 -10.90 18.53
N PRO A 169 -7.01 -10.43 18.06
CA PRO A 169 -8.28 -11.03 18.41
C PRO A 169 -8.28 -12.52 18.01
N ARG A 170 -8.52 -13.39 18.98
CA ARG A 170 -8.69 -14.80 18.69
C ARG A 170 -10.00 -14.99 17.91
N ALA A 171 -9.88 -15.52 16.69
CA ALA A 171 -11.06 -15.96 15.95
C ALA A 171 -11.77 -17.05 16.79
N ARG A 172 -13.02 -16.78 17.17
CA ARG A 172 -13.83 -17.83 17.84
C ARG A 172 -14.06 -18.96 16.86
N PRO A 173 -13.83 -20.23 17.24
CA PRO A 173 -14.17 -21.36 16.38
C PRO A 173 -15.67 -21.30 16.06
N ARG A 174 -15.99 -21.12 14.78
CA ARG A 174 -17.39 -21.14 14.32
C ARG A 174 -17.81 -22.58 14.09
N SER A 175 -19.00 -22.96 14.58
CA SER A 175 -19.54 -24.30 14.29
C SER A 175 -19.91 -24.38 12.79
N PRO A 176 -19.76 -25.56 12.15
CA PRO A 176 -20.13 -25.75 10.74
C PRO A 176 -21.60 -25.37 10.45
N ILE A 177 -22.48 -25.59 11.43
CA ILE A 177 -23.92 -25.28 11.34
C ILE A 177 -24.14 -23.75 11.40
N ALA A 178 -23.39 -23.01 12.23
CA ALA A 178 -23.44 -21.57 12.26
C ALA A 178 -22.93 -20.97 10.94
N MET A 179 -21.88 -21.50 10.36
CA MET A 179 -21.37 -21.11 9.04
C MET A 179 -22.42 -21.32 7.94
N LEU A 180 -23.10 -22.47 7.93
CA LEU A 180 -24.12 -22.77 6.93
C LEU A 180 -25.34 -21.84 7.07
N LYS A 181 -25.79 -21.55 8.29
CA LYS A 181 -26.87 -20.59 8.56
C LYS A 181 -26.50 -19.18 8.18
N GLU A 182 -25.30 -18.71 8.51
CA GLU A 182 -24.77 -17.41 8.09
C GLU A 182 -24.71 -17.33 6.55
N THR A 183 -24.22 -18.36 5.86
CA THR A 183 -24.14 -18.39 4.40
C THR A 183 -25.52 -18.28 3.73
N LEU A 184 -26.55 -18.90 4.31
CA LEU A 184 -27.93 -18.87 3.78
C LEU A 184 -28.64 -17.54 4.10
N SER A 185 -28.43 -16.96 5.30
CA SER A 185 -29.01 -15.66 5.69
C SER A 185 -28.35 -14.48 4.97
N ASP A 186 -27.08 -14.59 4.67
CA ASP A 186 -26.26 -13.55 4.02
C ASP A 186 -26.44 -13.50 2.49
N GLY A 187 -27.15 -14.46 1.88
CA GLY A 187 -27.33 -14.49 0.41
C GLY A 187 -27.94 -13.21 -0.15
N ARG A 188 -28.91 -12.61 0.53
CA ARG A 188 -29.53 -11.34 0.11
C ARG A 188 -28.57 -10.15 0.28
N GLN A 189 -27.81 -10.11 1.35
CA GLN A 189 -26.83 -9.06 1.60
C GLN A 189 -25.64 -9.18 0.65
N THR A 190 -25.18 -10.40 0.38
CA THR A 190 -24.13 -10.67 -0.62
C THR A 190 -24.57 -10.27 -2.02
N ALA A 191 -25.81 -10.53 -2.41
CA ALA A 191 -26.38 -10.08 -3.68
C ALA A 191 -26.45 -8.53 -3.75
N GLY A 192 -26.81 -7.87 -2.64
CA GLY A 192 -26.79 -6.40 -2.55
C GLY A 192 -25.38 -5.81 -2.72
N ILE A 193 -24.36 -6.43 -2.10
CA ILE A 193 -22.96 -6.05 -2.27
C ILE A 193 -22.51 -6.27 -3.72
N ALA A 194 -22.77 -7.42 -4.31
CA ALA A 194 -22.42 -7.70 -5.70
C ALA A 194 -23.10 -6.71 -6.66
N THR A 195 -24.36 -6.36 -6.43
CA THR A 195 -25.08 -5.34 -7.21
C THR A 195 -24.46 -3.95 -7.04
N SER A 196 -24.02 -3.59 -5.85
CA SER A 196 -23.31 -2.32 -5.58
C SER A 196 -21.99 -2.24 -6.36
N ILE A 197 -21.22 -3.34 -6.38
CA ILE A 197 -19.97 -3.45 -7.14
C ILE A 197 -20.26 -3.34 -8.65
N LEU A 198 -21.26 -4.05 -9.15
CA LEU A 198 -21.64 -3.99 -10.57
C LEU A 198 -22.11 -2.58 -10.99
N ARG A 199 -22.85 -1.88 -10.13
CA ARG A 199 -23.24 -0.47 -10.38
C ARG A 199 -22.04 0.48 -10.36
N ALA A 200 -21.01 0.19 -9.58
CA ALA A 200 -19.78 0.97 -9.54
C ALA A 200 -18.88 0.70 -10.75
N ALA A 201 -19.04 -0.44 -11.41
CA ALA A 201 -18.28 -0.78 -12.60
C ALA A 201 -18.60 0.18 -13.76
N ARG A 202 -17.55 0.63 -14.44
CA ARG A 202 -17.67 1.47 -15.64
C ARG A 202 -17.62 0.59 -16.89
N PRO A 203 -18.66 0.57 -17.74
CA PRO A 203 -18.66 -0.30 -18.90
C PRO A 203 -17.65 0.09 -20.00
N TYR A 204 -17.09 1.33 -20.00
CA TYR A 204 -16.13 1.80 -21.03
C TYR A 204 -15.62 3.22 -20.81
N PRO A 205 -14.50 3.62 -21.41
CA PRO A 205 -13.47 2.95 -22.19
C PRO A 205 -12.30 2.47 -21.34
N VAL A 206 -11.35 1.70 -21.95
CA VAL A 206 -10.10 1.26 -21.32
C VAL A 206 -9.37 2.47 -20.72
N SER A 207 -8.95 2.36 -19.47
CA SER A 207 -8.19 3.41 -18.78
C SER A 207 -6.87 3.69 -19.50
N PRO A 208 -6.43 4.96 -19.61
CA PRO A 208 -5.09 5.28 -20.08
C PRO A 208 -3.99 4.74 -19.16
N LEU A 209 -4.34 4.35 -17.94
CA LEU A 209 -3.45 3.69 -16.96
C LEU A 209 -3.65 2.16 -16.92
N SER A 210 -4.41 1.58 -17.85
CA SER A 210 -4.56 0.13 -17.96
C SER A 210 -3.43 -0.43 -18.83
N ALA A 211 -2.74 -1.44 -18.29
CA ALA A 211 -1.69 -2.16 -19.01
C ALA A 211 -1.75 -3.66 -18.67
N PRO A 212 -1.25 -4.54 -19.55
CA PRO A 212 -1.00 -5.92 -19.18
C PRO A 212 -0.12 -5.99 -17.93
N SER A 213 -0.42 -6.90 -17.02
CA SER A 213 0.41 -7.09 -15.83
C SER A 213 1.82 -7.53 -16.23
N SER A 214 2.82 -7.04 -15.53
CA SER A 214 4.24 -7.33 -15.74
C SER A 214 4.93 -7.45 -14.39
N ALA A 215 6.00 -8.24 -14.29
CA ALA A 215 6.88 -8.27 -13.11
C ALA A 215 7.68 -6.97 -13.00
N SER A 216 8.00 -6.33 -14.13
CA SER A 216 8.84 -5.13 -14.15
C SER A 216 8.22 -3.97 -13.36
N ARG A 217 9.03 -3.37 -12.52
CA ARG A 217 8.70 -2.22 -11.67
C ARG A 217 9.66 -1.07 -11.95
N ARG A 218 9.13 0.14 -11.83
CA ARG A 218 9.93 1.34 -11.63
C ARG A 218 9.36 2.12 -10.46
N LEU A 219 10.23 2.74 -9.72
CA LEU A 219 9.86 3.54 -8.56
C LEU A 219 10.24 4.99 -8.79
N GLY A 220 9.52 5.87 -8.11
CA GLY A 220 9.85 7.29 -8.03
C GLY A 220 9.51 7.80 -6.64
N PHE A 221 10.38 8.62 -6.08
CA PHE A 221 10.22 9.20 -4.75
C PHE A 221 10.04 10.71 -4.86
N VAL A 222 9.00 11.23 -4.22
CA VAL A 222 8.71 12.66 -4.17
C VAL A 222 8.57 13.09 -2.71
N ARG A 223 9.26 14.15 -2.34
CA ARG A 223 9.09 14.82 -1.06
C ARG A 223 8.51 16.20 -1.28
N LEU A 224 7.38 16.49 -0.62
CA LEU A 224 6.76 17.81 -0.57
C LEU A 224 6.86 18.36 0.86
N GLU A 225 6.89 19.69 1.00
CA GLU A 225 6.92 20.30 2.32
C GLU A 225 5.51 20.29 2.95
N GLU A 226 5.37 19.70 4.14
CA GLU A 226 4.09 19.69 4.86
C GLU A 226 3.59 21.12 5.15
N ALA A 227 4.51 22.08 5.32
CA ALA A 227 4.18 23.48 5.54
C ALA A 227 3.43 24.09 4.36
N GLU A 228 3.85 23.80 3.13
CA GLU A 228 3.17 24.27 1.90
C GLU A 228 1.76 23.67 1.79
N LEU A 229 1.61 22.38 2.04
CA LEU A 229 0.30 21.73 2.04
C LEU A 229 -0.61 22.31 3.13
N ARG A 230 -0.04 22.68 4.26
CA ARG A 230 -0.77 23.32 5.37
C ARG A 230 -1.24 24.71 4.99
N GLN A 231 -0.43 25.47 4.25
CA GLN A 231 -0.80 26.78 3.72
C GLN A 231 -1.91 26.68 2.67
N ILE A 232 -1.81 25.75 1.72
CA ILE A 232 -2.88 25.44 0.75
C ILE A 232 -4.20 25.14 1.47
N ARG A 233 -4.16 24.32 2.52
CA ARG A 233 -5.35 24.03 3.34
C ARG A 233 -5.89 25.26 4.05
N GLY A 234 -5.02 26.14 4.54
CA GLY A 234 -5.42 27.41 5.18
C GLY A 234 -6.19 28.30 4.21
N ALA A 235 -5.71 28.42 2.96
CA ALA A 235 -6.32 29.26 1.94
C ALA A 235 -7.61 28.66 1.34
N HIS A 236 -7.62 27.36 1.07
CA HIS A 236 -8.70 26.73 0.30
C HIS A 236 -9.52 25.70 1.10
N GLY A 237 -9.12 25.39 2.34
CA GLY A 237 -9.76 24.38 3.20
C GLY A 237 -9.46 22.96 2.74
N GLY A 238 -10.10 21.97 3.38
CA GLY A 238 -9.91 20.56 3.12
C GLY A 238 -8.93 19.88 4.07
N THR A 239 -8.63 18.61 3.81
CA THR A 239 -7.66 17.80 4.55
C THR A 239 -6.35 17.70 3.79
N THR A 240 -5.25 17.28 4.44
CA THR A 240 -3.99 16.99 3.77
C THR A 240 -4.17 15.96 2.64
N ASN A 241 -5.03 14.96 2.87
CA ASN A 241 -5.34 13.96 1.84
C ASN A 241 -6.03 14.59 0.62
N ASP A 242 -6.95 15.54 0.81
CA ASP A 242 -7.62 16.22 -0.30
C ASP A 242 -6.61 17.03 -1.14
N VAL A 243 -5.63 17.68 -0.50
CA VAL A 243 -4.56 18.41 -1.19
C VAL A 243 -3.65 17.45 -1.96
N ILE A 244 -3.23 16.33 -1.35
CA ILE A 244 -2.43 15.30 -2.03
C ILE A 244 -3.17 14.80 -3.28
N LEU A 245 -4.44 14.45 -3.18
CA LEU A 245 -5.25 13.98 -4.31
C LEU A 245 -5.40 15.04 -5.41
N ALA A 246 -5.53 16.33 -5.05
CA ALA A 246 -5.59 17.42 -6.01
C ALA A 246 -4.25 17.63 -6.74
N VAL A 247 -3.13 17.56 -6.01
CA VAL A 247 -1.78 17.59 -6.58
C VAL A 247 -1.57 16.41 -7.54
N LEU A 248 -1.94 15.19 -7.13
CA LEU A 248 -1.85 14.01 -7.99
C LEU A 248 -2.74 14.12 -9.24
N SER A 249 -3.94 14.72 -9.11
CA SER A 249 -4.82 14.97 -10.27
C SER A 249 -4.15 15.88 -11.30
N GLY A 250 -3.50 16.95 -10.85
CA GLY A 250 -2.78 17.88 -11.72
C GLY A 250 -1.54 17.25 -12.35
N ALA A 251 -0.80 16.49 -11.56
CA ALA A 251 0.38 15.75 -12.04
C ALA A 251 0.02 14.74 -13.13
N LEU A 252 -1.00 13.92 -12.88
CA LEU A 252 -1.48 12.94 -13.86
C LEU A 252 -2.01 13.61 -15.12
N ARG A 253 -2.76 14.73 -14.98
CA ARG A 253 -3.17 15.53 -16.13
C ARG A 253 -1.97 15.92 -16.99
N GLN A 254 -0.97 16.57 -16.41
CA GLN A 254 0.21 17.07 -17.15
C GLN A 254 1.01 15.91 -17.76
N TRP A 255 1.23 14.86 -16.99
CA TRP A 255 1.94 13.66 -17.45
C TRP A 255 1.23 12.98 -18.61
N MET A 256 -0.10 12.86 -18.58
CA MET A 256 -0.90 12.29 -19.67
C MET A 256 -0.87 13.15 -20.92
N ILE A 257 -0.98 14.49 -20.77
CA ILE A 257 -0.88 15.43 -21.90
C ILE A 257 0.49 15.31 -22.58
N ASN A 258 1.58 15.27 -21.81
CA ASN A 258 2.93 15.11 -22.33
C ASN A 258 3.11 13.80 -23.12
N ARG A 259 2.30 12.78 -22.83
CA ARG A 259 2.25 11.50 -23.56
C ARG A 259 1.24 11.48 -24.71
N GLY A 260 0.68 12.64 -25.09
CA GLY A 260 -0.31 12.76 -26.16
C GLY A 260 -1.69 12.16 -25.85
N GLN A 261 -1.97 11.90 -24.57
CA GLN A 261 -3.26 11.34 -24.16
C GLN A 261 -4.30 12.45 -23.97
N ARG A 262 -5.56 12.12 -24.27
CA ARG A 262 -6.68 13.07 -24.10
C ARG A 262 -7.22 12.99 -22.68
N VAL A 263 -7.27 14.11 -22.00
CA VAL A 263 -7.70 14.24 -20.59
C VAL A 263 -9.10 14.83 -20.43
N GLU A 264 -9.68 15.42 -21.50
CA GLU A 264 -10.92 16.20 -21.39
C GLU A 264 -12.18 15.36 -21.19
N ARG A 265 -12.11 14.05 -21.47
CA ARG A 265 -13.32 13.21 -21.61
C ARG A 265 -13.79 12.55 -20.33
N ARG A 266 -12.92 12.33 -19.33
CA ARG A 266 -13.32 11.67 -18.08
C ARG A 266 -12.30 11.88 -16.95
N PRO A 267 -12.74 11.85 -15.68
CA PRO A 267 -11.82 11.75 -14.54
C PRO A 267 -11.16 10.36 -14.50
N LEU A 268 -9.99 10.28 -13.87
CA LEU A 268 -9.40 9.01 -13.44
C LEU A 268 -10.00 8.60 -12.10
N ARG A 269 -10.27 7.33 -11.93
CA ARG A 269 -10.82 6.82 -10.67
C ARG A 269 -9.75 6.18 -9.82
N ALA A 270 -9.53 6.73 -8.63
CA ALA A 270 -8.64 6.16 -7.62
C ALA A 270 -9.44 5.34 -6.60
N LEU A 271 -8.94 4.16 -6.25
CA LEU A 271 -9.32 3.45 -5.04
C LEU A 271 -8.47 3.99 -3.89
N ILE A 272 -9.14 4.52 -2.86
CA ILE A 272 -8.50 5.06 -1.66
C ILE A 272 -8.82 4.11 -0.50
N PRO A 273 -7.88 3.22 -0.12
CA PRO A 273 -8.07 2.31 1.00
C PRO A 273 -8.22 3.07 2.32
N VAL A 274 -9.09 2.57 3.19
CA VAL A 274 -9.33 3.09 4.55
C VAL A 274 -9.25 1.93 5.52
N SER A 275 -8.39 2.05 6.53
CA SER A 275 -8.32 1.06 7.61
C SER A 275 -9.52 1.22 8.54
N MET A 276 -10.22 0.14 8.82
CA MET A 276 -11.39 0.10 9.73
C MET A 276 -11.00 -0.18 11.18
N ARG A 277 -9.70 -0.36 11.48
CA ARG A 277 -9.22 -0.72 12.84
C ARG A 277 -9.62 0.27 13.93
N ALA A 278 -9.68 1.55 13.64
CA ALA A 278 -9.97 2.60 14.63
C ALA A 278 -11.41 2.54 15.20
N ARG A 279 -12.32 1.81 14.55
CA ARG A 279 -13.75 1.74 14.94
C ARG A 279 -14.17 0.45 15.65
N GLU A 280 -13.41 -0.65 15.51
CA GLU A 280 -13.87 -1.98 15.94
C GLU A 280 -12.83 -2.81 16.72
N GLY A 281 -11.70 -2.22 17.12
CA GLY A 281 -10.66 -2.92 17.88
C GLY A 281 -9.61 -3.64 17.00
N VAL A 282 -8.52 -4.10 17.63
CA VAL A 282 -7.38 -4.74 16.96
C VAL A 282 -7.76 -6.14 16.48
N GLY A 283 -7.68 -6.41 15.19
CA GLY A 283 -7.88 -7.75 14.63
C GLY A 283 -7.90 -7.77 13.12
N ALA A 284 -7.57 -8.87 12.49
CA ALA A 284 -7.61 -9.21 11.08
C ALA A 284 -7.51 -8.05 10.04
N ASN A 285 -6.94 -8.31 8.90
CA ASN A 285 -6.85 -7.40 7.76
C ASN A 285 -8.27 -6.91 7.37
N ARG A 286 -8.68 -5.70 7.81
CA ARG A 286 -9.98 -5.10 7.55
C ARG A 286 -9.81 -3.83 6.76
N LEU A 287 -9.82 -3.97 5.46
CA LEU A 287 -9.78 -2.88 4.52
C LEU A 287 -11.18 -2.55 4.02
N SER A 288 -11.43 -1.31 3.83
CA SER A 288 -12.52 -0.78 3.02
C SER A 288 -11.93 0.30 2.10
N GLY A 289 -12.72 0.95 1.28
CA GLY A 289 -12.17 1.99 0.42
C GLY A 289 -13.22 2.88 -0.18
N TYR A 290 -12.79 4.06 -0.56
CA TYR A 290 -13.58 4.99 -1.35
C TYR A 290 -13.12 4.95 -2.81
N LEU A 291 -14.06 5.09 -3.73
CA LEU A 291 -13.76 5.45 -5.11
C LEU A 291 -13.80 6.97 -5.23
N CYS A 292 -12.69 7.57 -5.59
CA CYS A 292 -12.57 9.00 -5.81
C CYS A 292 -12.28 9.28 -7.28
N ASP A 293 -13.14 10.04 -7.93
CA ASP A 293 -12.92 10.50 -9.29
C ASP A 293 -11.98 11.71 -9.28
N LEU A 294 -10.72 11.49 -9.71
CA LEU A 294 -9.69 12.52 -9.80
C LEU A 294 -9.96 13.40 -11.03
N PRO A 295 -10.17 14.72 -10.86
CA PRO A 295 -10.59 15.62 -11.93
C PRO A 295 -9.43 16.06 -12.84
N VAL A 296 -8.80 15.11 -13.55
CA VAL A 296 -7.71 15.37 -14.50
C VAL A 296 -8.12 16.23 -15.69
N HIS A 297 -9.41 16.35 -15.96
CA HIS A 297 -9.95 17.19 -17.03
C HIS A 297 -9.96 18.68 -16.69
N LEU A 298 -9.90 19.05 -15.41
CA LEU A 298 -9.87 20.44 -14.99
C LEU A 298 -8.45 20.99 -15.06
N ASP A 299 -8.30 22.22 -15.61
CA ASP A 299 -7.00 22.87 -15.76
C ASP A 299 -6.61 23.66 -14.50
N ASP A 300 -7.57 24.33 -13.88
CA ASP A 300 -7.33 25.18 -12.70
C ASP A 300 -7.06 24.33 -11.45
N PRO A 301 -5.91 24.52 -10.75
CA PRO A 301 -5.54 23.70 -9.61
C PRO A 301 -6.48 23.86 -8.40
N VAL A 302 -7.07 25.06 -8.22
CA VAL A 302 -8.00 25.31 -7.10
C VAL A 302 -9.35 24.66 -7.38
N GLN A 303 -9.81 24.66 -8.64
CA GLN A 303 -11.03 23.93 -9.02
C GLN A 303 -10.84 22.45 -8.83
N ARG A 304 -9.68 21.86 -9.18
CA ARG A 304 -9.35 20.46 -8.89
C ARG A 304 -9.46 20.15 -7.40
N LEU A 305 -8.90 20.99 -6.54
CA LEU A 305 -8.99 20.79 -5.08
C LEU A 305 -10.43 20.84 -4.58
N ARG A 306 -11.24 21.77 -5.08
CA ARG A 306 -12.67 21.90 -4.71
C ARG A 306 -13.45 20.63 -5.10
N GLU A 307 -13.22 20.12 -6.32
CA GLU A 307 -13.90 18.93 -6.81
C GLU A 307 -13.49 17.68 -6.04
N VAL A 308 -12.20 17.48 -5.78
CA VAL A 308 -11.69 16.39 -4.93
C VAL A 308 -12.35 16.44 -3.55
N ARG A 309 -12.42 17.61 -2.92
CA ARG A 309 -13.06 17.77 -1.61
C ARG A 309 -14.54 17.42 -1.65
N HIS A 310 -15.25 17.86 -2.68
CA HIS A 310 -16.67 17.54 -2.86
C HIS A 310 -16.86 16.03 -2.95
N GLU A 311 -16.09 15.35 -3.78
CA GLU A 311 -16.12 13.91 -3.98
C GLU A 311 -15.81 13.14 -2.68
N MET A 312 -14.72 13.53 -1.99
CA MET A 312 -14.33 12.89 -0.72
C MET A 312 -15.36 13.11 0.39
N ASN A 313 -15.98 14.28 0.48
CA ASN A 313 -17.06 14.53 1.47
C ASN A 313 -18.30 13.70 1.15
N ARG A 314 -18.68 13.57 -0.11
CA ARG A 314 -19.77 12.70 -0.56
C ARG A 314 -19.50 11.23 -0.19
N ASN A 315 -18.28 10.76 -0.46
CA ASN A 315 -17.86 9.40 -0.11
C ASN A 315 -17.89 9.14 1.40
N LYS A 316 -17.43 10.10 2.21
CA LYS A 316 -17.51 10.00 3.68
C LYS A 316 -18.96 9.97 4.19
N ALA A 317 -19.86 10.72 3.58
CA ALA A 317 -21.28 10.76 3.95
C ALA A 317 -22.02 9.44 3.61
N THR A 318 -21.67 8.79 2.48
CA THR A 318 -22.25 7.50 2.06
C THR A 318 -21.64 6.29 2.79
N GLY A 319 -20.47 6.46 3.40
CA GLY A 319 -19.77 5.42 4.13
C GLY A 319 -18.86 4.52 3.24
N PRO A 320 -17.87 3.86 3.86
CA PRO A 320 -16.82 3.15 3.13
C PRO A 320 -17.23 1.77 2.59
N HIS A 321 -18.43 1.28 2.91
CA HIS A 321 -18.91 -0.06 2.52
C HIS A 321 -19.74 -0.08 1.22
N THR A 322 -19.74 1.02 0.46
CA THR A 322 -20.48 1.14 -0.80
C THR A 322 -19.53 1.06 -2.00
N GLY A 323 -20.01 0.58 -3.15
CA GLY A 323 -19.21 0.47 -4.37
C GLY A 323 -18.02 -0.47 -4.21
N ALA A 324 -16.83 -0.04 -4.65
CA ALA A 324 -15.60 -0.85 -4.53
C ALA A 324 -15.12 -1.05 -3.09
N GLY A 325 -15.53 -0.21 -2.15
CA GLY A 325 -15.27 -0.43 -0.72
C GLY A 325 -15.95 -1.67 -0.15
N ALA A 326 -16.93 -2.22 -0.87
CA ALA A 326 -17.57 -3.48 -0.53
C ALA A 326 -16.78 -4.73 -0.99
N VAL A 327 -15.76 -4.58 -1.84
CA VAL A 327 -14.96 -5.73 -2.35
C VAL A 327 -14.29 -6.52 -1.22
N PRO A 328 -13.61 -5.90 -0.24
CA PRO A 328 -13.05 -6.63 0.90
C PRO A 328 -14.13 -7.36 1.72
N VAL A 329 -15.30 -6.73 1.91
CA VAL A 329 -16.43 -7.35 2.61
C VAL A 329 -16.94 -8.57 1.85
N LEU A 330 -16.97 -8.51 0.52
CA LEU A 330 -17.34 -9.66 -0.30
C LEU A 330 -16.32 -10.78 -0.18
N ALA A 331 -15.02 -10.47 -0.15
CA ALA A 331 -13.96 -11.47 0.04
C ALA A 331 -14.14 -12.27 1.34
N GLU A 332 -14.53 -11.62 2.44
CA GLU A 332 -14.80 -12.30 3.72
C GLU A 332 -15.99 -13.29 3.67
N ARG A 333 -16.87 -13.15 2.68
CA ARG A 333 -18.10 -13.95 2.54
C ARG A 333 -17.98 -15.06 1.50
N ILE A 334 -16.93 -15.06 0.70
CA ILE A 334 -16.70 -16.13 -0.29
C ILE A 334 -16.28 -17.42 0.45
N PRO A 335 -16.94 -18.55 0.21
CA PRO A 335 -16.49 -19.83 0.75
C PRO A 335 -15.07 -20.18 0.29
N ALA A 336 -14.23 -20.71 1.17
CA ALA A 336 -12.83 -21.00 0.90
C ALA A 336 -12.56 -21.75 -0.42
N PRO A 337 -13.35 -22.77 -0.83
CA PRO A 337 -13.13 -23.47 -2.09
C PRO A 337 -13.33 -22.61 -3.33
N LEU A 338 -14.15 -21.55 -3.24
CA LEU A 338 -14.46 -20.65 -4.36
C LEU A 338 -13.56 -19.41 -4.41
N HIS A 339 -12.77 -19.15 -3.37
CA HIS A 339 -11.92 -17.96 -3.26
C HIS A 339 -11.02 -17.80 -4.48
N ARG A 340 -10.31 -18.87 -4.87
CA ARG A 340 -9.35 -18.79 -5.98
C ARG A 340 -9.99 -18.34 -7.29
N LEU A 341 -11.16 -18.89 -7.62
CA LEU A 341 -11.86 -18.55 -8.86
C LEU A 341 -12.46 -17.15 -8.80
N ALA A 342 -13.18 -16.84 -7.72
CA ALA A 342 -13.86 -15.56 -7.55
C ALA A 342 -12.85 -14.39 -7.45
N THR A 343 -11.76 -14.57 -6.71
CA THR A 343 -10.73 -13.54 -6.54
C THR A 343 -9.99 -13.27 -7.85
N ARG A 344 -9.65 -14.30 -8.62
CA ARG A 344 -9.03 -14.12 -9.93
C ARG A 344 -9.96 -13.38 -10.90
N ALA A 345 -11.24 -13.75 -10.94
CA ALA A 345 -12.24 -13.05 -11.74
C ALA A 345 -12.39 -11.58 -11.31
N ALA A 346 -12.45 -11.31 -10.02
CA ALA A 346 -12.52 -9.96 -9.47
C ALA A 346 -11.24 -9.15 -9.79
N GLY A 347 -10.07 -9.77 -9.71
CA GLY A 347 -8.79 -9.16 -10.08
C GLY A 347 -8.76 -8.74 -11.54
N GLN A 348 -9.20 -9.60 -12.45
CA GLN A 348 -9.30 -9.26 -13.89
C GLN A 348 -10.32 -8.13 -14.16
N ALA A 349 -11.36 -8.03 -13.34
CA ALA A 349 -12.37 -6.98 -13.43
C ALA A 349 -12.00 -5.69 -12.70
N SER A 350 -10.88 -5.64 -11.96
CA SER A 350 -10.48 -4.47 -11.15
C SER A 350 -10.38 -3.18 -11.97
N GLY A 351 -9.86 -3.26 -13.20
CA GLY A 351 -9.79 -2.13 -14.13
C GLY A 351 -11.14 -1.54 -14.55
N LEU A 352 -12.26 -2.24 -14.31
CA LEU A 352 -13.61 -1.70 -14.49
C LEU A 352 -14.05 -0.85 -13.29
N LEU A 353 -13.42 -1.03 -12.13
CA LEU A 353 -13.77 -0.35 -10.90
C LEU A 353 -12.92 0.89 -10.67
N PHE A 354 -11.60 0.78 -10.86
CA PHE A 354 -10.65 1.87 -10.62
C PHE A 354 -9.44 1.79 -11.56
N ASP A 355 -8.83 2.93 -11.80
CA ASP A 355 -7.67 3.10 -12.68
C ASP A 355 -6.34 2.92 -11.92
N MET A 356 -6.33 3.21 -10.60
CA MET A 356 -5.15 3.11 -9.73
C MET A 356 -5.56 2.99 -8.26
N VAL A 357 -4.59 2.64 -7.43
CA VAL A 357 -4.70 2.75 -5.97
C VAL A 357 -3.92 3.97 -5.49
N VAL A 358 -4.54 4.79 -4.64
CA VAL A 358 -3.88 5.90 -3.94
C VAL A 358 -4.12 5.72 -2.45
N THR A 359 -3.06 5.47 -1.69
CA THR A 359 -3.16 5.28 -0.23
C THR A 359 -2.41 6.35 0.54
N ASN A 360 -2.91 6.71 1.71
CA ASN A 360 -2.20 7.55 2.67
C ASN A 360 -1.97 6.75 3.94
N VAL A 361 -0.70 6.50 4.26
CA VAL A 361 -0.27 5.74 5.43
C VAL A 361 -0.12 6.69 6.60
N PRO A 362 -0.97 6.58 7.63
CA PRO A 362 -0.83 7.44 8.81
C PRO A 362 0.39 7.00 9.62
N LEU A 363 1.34 7.89 9.78
CA LEU A 363 2.50 7.69 10.65
C LEU A 363 2.35 8.53 11.93
N PRO A 364 2.75 8.00 13.09
CA PRO A 364 2.76 8.77 14.32
C PRO A 364 3.86 9.83 14.29
N LYS A 365 3.63 10.93 14.97
CA LYS A 365 4.64 11.99 15.15
C LYS A 365 5.62 11.57 16.27
N LEU A 366 6.52 10.66 15.95
CA LEU A 366 7.50 10.12 16.87
C LEU A 366 8.88 10.22 16.24
N GLU A 367 9.90 10.44 17.06
CA GLU A 367 11.29 10.26 16.68
C GLU A 367 11.57 8.76 16.62
N LEU A 368 11.74 8.25 15.41
CA LEU A 368 12.07 6.85 15.18
C LEU A 368 13.55 6.75 14.81
N THR A 369 14.23 5.76 15.35
CA THR A 369 15.66 5.54 15.09
C THR A 369 15.93 4.06 14.79
N LEU A 370 17.07 3.79 14.16
CA LEU A 370 17.63 2.46 13.97
C LEU A 370 19.13 2.53 14.31
N ASP A 371 19.56 1.81 15.32
CA ASP A 371 20.92 1.91 15.89
C ASP A 371 21.32 3.37 16.23
N GLY A 372 20.37 4.12 16.78
CA GLY A 372 20.54 5.53 17.10
C GLY A 372 20.50 6.48 15.89
N ALA A 373 20.49 5.97 14.67
CA ALA A 373 20.34 6.80 13.46
C ALA A 373 18.88 7.26 13.30
N PRO A 374 18.61 8.57 13.27
CA PRO A 374 17.24 9.06 13.12
C PRO A 374 16.67 8.78 11.73
N LEU A 375 15.42 8.30 11.72
CA LEU A 375 14.61 8.15 10.51
C LEU A 375 14.20 9.55 10.00
N ARG A 376 14.41 9.83 8.72
CA ARG A 376 14.10 11.13 8.11
C ARG A 376 13.07 11.08 7.01
N GLU A 377 13.07 10.03 6.20
CA GLU A 377 12.17 9.93 5.05
C GLU A 377 11.51 8.54 5.01
N VAL A 378 10.25 8.50 4.63
CA VAL A 378 9.46 7.25 4.52
C VAL A 378 8.66 7.25 3.23
N TYR A 379 9.08 6.50 2.24
CA TYR A 379 8.39 6.33 0.96
C TYR A 379 7.64 4.99 0.95
N PRO A 380 6.33 4.96 1.27
CA PRO A 380 5.57 3.74 1.22
C PRO A 380 5.31 3.31 -0.22
N LEU A 381 5.18 2.00 -0.45
CA LEU A 381 4.94 1.38 -1.74
C LEU A 381 3.70 0.47 -1.65
N VAL A 382 2.79 0.63 -2.60
CA VAL A 382 1.54 -0.14 -2.67
C VAL A 382 1.59 -1.09 -3.87
N PRO A 383 1.14 -2.35 -3.74
CA PRO A 383 1.14 -3.27 -4.87
C PRO A 383 0.23 -2.78 -6.00
N LEU A 384 0.59 -3.11 -7.23
CA LEU A 384 -0.25 -2.83 -8.39
C LEU A 384 -1.39 -3.84 -8.45
N ALA A 385 -2.62 -3.34 -8.53
CA ALA A 385 -3.75 -4.22 -8.85
C ALA A 385 -3.60 -4.79 -10.27
N PRO A 386 -4.14 -5.98 -10.55
CA PRO A 386 -4.07 -6.55 -11.90
C PRO A 386 -4.52 -5.55 -12.96
N ARG A 387 -3.73 -5.43 -14.03
CA ARG A 387 -3.95 -4.49 -15.16
C ARG A 387 -3.83 -3.00 -14.85
N ASN A 388 -3.43 -2.59 -13.64
CA ASN A 388 -3.15 -1.19 -13.33
C ASN A 388 -1.67 -0.89 -13.54
N ALA A 389 -1.38 0.24 -14.20
CA ALA A 389 0.00 0.65 -14.48
C ALA A 389 0.62 1.48 -13.36
N LEU A 390 -0.16 1.97 -12.40
CA LEU A 390 0.29 2.92 -11.39
C LEU A 390 -0.36 2.65 -10.03
N GLY A 391 0.45 2.68 -8.98
CA GLY A 391 0.06 2.73 -7.58
C GLY A 391 0.81 3.87 -6.88
N ILE A 392 0.12 4.59 -6.00
CA ILE A 392 0.69 5.73 -5.29
C ILE A 392 0.43 5.56 -3.80
N ALA A 393 1.48 5.73 -3.00
CA ALA A 393 1.34 5.74 -1.55
C ALA A 393 2.02 6.99 -0.97
N ALA A 394 1.38 7.61 0.00
CA ALA A 394 1.90 8.80 0.66
C ALA A 394 1.98 8.59 2.17
N ALA A 395 2.91 9.29 2.81
CA ALA A 395 3.02 9.37 4.26
C ALA A 395 3.44 10.77 4.68
N VAL A 396 2.91 11.25 5.80
CA VAL A 396 3.32 12.54 6.39
C VAL A 396 4.24 12.22 7.56
N PHE A 397 5.50 12.66 7.46
CA PHE A 397 6.52 12.36 8.46
C PHE A 397 7.58 13.46 8.48
N HIS A 398 8.03 13.89 9.66
CA HIS A 398 9.10 14.90 9.85
C HIS A 398 8.97 16.16 8.99
N GLY A 399 7.76 16.75 8.93
CA GLY A 399 7.52 17.97 8.15
C GLY A 399 7.52 17.76 6.65
N GLY A 400 7.70 16.54 6.17
CA GLY A 400 7.60 16.14 4.78
C GLY A 400 6.33 15.32 4.48
N VAL A 401 5.84 15.46 3.26
CA VAL A 401 4.90 14.51 2.66
C VAL A 401 5.69 13.69 1.65
N HIS A 402 5.92 12.44 1.99
CA HIS A 402 6.71 11.51 1.20
C HIS A 402 5.78 10.65 0.34
N ILE A 403 5.98 10.66 -0.96
CA ILE A 403 5.15 9.96 -1.93
C ILE A 403 5.99 8.92 -2.65
N GLY A 404 5.62 7.64 -2.51
CA GLY A 404 6.15 6.56 -3.31
C GLY A 404 5.26 6.33 -4.54
N LEU A 405 5.86 6.40 -5.71
CA LEU A 405 5.25 6.06 -6.99
C LEU A 405 5.75 4.68 -7.38
N GLN A 406 4.85 3.72 -7.56
CA GLN A 406 5.18 2.39 -8.08
C GLN A 406 4.46 2.19 -9.40
N VAL A 407 5.20 1.92 -10.46
CA VAL A 407 4.62 1.74 -11.79
C VAL A 407 5.02 0.39 -12.42
N ASN A 408 4.19 -0.06 -13.31
CA ASN A 408 4.52 -1.14 -14.22
C ASN A 408 5.59 -0.64 -15.21
N GLY A 409 6.84 -1.11 -15.06
CA GLY A 409 7.99 -0.64 -15.81
C GLY A 409 7.88 -0.87 -17.32
N ALA A 410 7.14 -1.91 -17.74
CA ALA A 410 6.89 -2.17 -19.16
C ALA A 410 5.91 -1.15 -19.79
N ALA A 411 5.00 -0.58 -19.02
CA ALA A 411 4.00 0.38 -19.50
C ALA A 411 4.41 1.85 -19.26
N VAL A 412 5.18 2.10 -18.21
CA VAL A 412 5.62 3.43 -17.79
C VAL A 412 7.13 3.41 -17.58
N PRO A 413 7.92 3.53 -18.66
CA PRO A 413 9.38 3.48 -18.57
C PRO A 413 10.00 4.75 -17.95
N ASP A 414 9.27 5.85 -17.93
CA ASP A 414 9.71 7.17 -17.47
C ASP A 414 8.93 7.60 -16.21
N THR A 415 9.44 7.23 -15.05
CA THR A 415 8.92 7.69 -13.76
C THR A 415 9.41 9.08 -13.39
N GLY A 416 10.56 9.54 -13.94
CA GLY A 416 11.11 10.86 -13.68
C GLY A 416 10.14 11.96 -14.11
N SER A 417 9.55 11.88 -15.31
CA SER A 417 8.57 12.85 -15.77
C SER A 417 7.30 12.88 -14.92
N LEU A 418 6.87 11.75 -14.36
CA LEU A 418 5.74 11.71 -13.43
C LEU A 418 6.10 12.36 -12.09
N ARG A 419 7.29 12.10 -11.56
CA ARG A 419 7.84 12.74 -10.35
C ARG A 419 7.87 14.26 -10.52
N ASP A 420 8.42 14.75 -11.62
CA ASP A 420 8.49 16.19 -11.92
C ASP A 420 7.10 16.81 -12.08
N ALA A 421 6.15 16.08 -12.66
CA ALA A 421 4.78 16.55 -12.76
C ALA A 421 4.11 16.69 -11.38
N VAL A 422 4.43 15.83 -10.40
CA VAL A 422 3.94 15.94 -9.02
C VAL A 422 4.50 17.22 -8.37
N LEU A 423 5.79 17.48 -8.49
CA LEU A 423 6.43 18.68 -7.95
C LEU A 423 5.84 19.95 -8.57
N LYS A 424 5.72 20.01 -9.90
CA LYS A 424 5.12 21.15 -10.62
C LYS A 424 3.66 21.37 -10.23
N SER A 425 2.89 20.31 -10.08
CA SER A 425 1.48 20.42 -9.67
C SER A 425 1.34 20.95 -8.24
N ALA A 426 2.22 20.52 -7.32
CA ALA A 426 2.24 21.04 -5.96
C ALA A 426 2.58 22.53 -5.93
N ALA A 427 3.64 22.94 -6.65
CA ALA A 427 4.04 24.34 -6.76
C ALA A 427 2.92 25.21 -7.33
N ALA A 428 2.28 24.78 -8.43
CA ALA A 428 1.20 25.54 -9.05
C ALA A 428 -0.02 25.73 -8.11
N LEU A 429 -0.32 24.75 -7.27
CA LEU A 429 -1.39 24.89 -6.27
C LEU A 429 -0.97 25.78 -5.10
N TYR A 430 0.30 25.71 -4.68
CA TYR A 430 0.86 26.55 -3.63
C TYR A 430 0.87 28.03 -4.04
N GLU A 431 1.32 28.37 -5.26
CA GLU A 431 1.32 29.74 -5.82
C GLU A 431 -0.07 30.37 -5.81
N ARG A 432 -1.14 29.60 -5.91
CA ARG A 432 -2.54 30.06 -5.81
C ARG A 432 -3.02 30.23 -4.36
N SER A 433 -2.17 29.93 -3.39
CA SER A 433 -2.50 29.91 -1.96
C SER A 433 -1.71 30.97 -1.15
N VAL A 434 -0.82 31.69 -1.83
CA VAL A 434 -0.02 32.84 -1.34
C VAL A 434 -0.66 34.20 -1.77
#